data_1050ec5c72252f9c6ed49b2ab50f62ae
#
_entry.id   1050ec5c72252f9c6ed49b2ab50f62ae
#
_cell.length_a   1.000
_cell.length_b   1.000
_cell.length_c   1.000
_cell.angle_alpha   90.00
_cell.angle_beta   90.00
_cell.angle_gamma   90.00
#
_symmetry.space_group_name_H-M   'P 1'
#
loop_
_entity.id
_entity.type
_entity.pdbx_description
1 polymer ?
#
loop_
_entity_poly.entity_id
_entity_poly.type
_entity_poly.pdbx_seq_one_letter_code
_entity_poly.pdbx_strand_id
1 'polypeptide(L)'
;MNLPYEVTNTKQYERDVKLAKRRGLDIEQLLAVVRMLRVNEPLPEKYHNHLLHGDYKGYWECHINPDWLLLYEKDTKIRIISLYRTGSHSDIFGNGKKR
;
A
#
# COMPACT_ATOMS: atom_id res chain seq x y z
N MET A 1 -4.77 5.95 24.13
CA MET A 1 -5.59 5.53 22.97
C MET A 1 -5.11 6.21 21.72
N ASN A 2 -4.81 5.46 20.69
CA ASN A 2 -4.38 6.03 19.41
C ASN A 2 -5.58 6.48 18.59
N LEU A 3 -5.55 7.73 18.13
CA LEU A 3 -6.56 8.20 17.19
C LEU A 3 -6.31 7.58 15.83
N PRO A 4 -7.37 7.23 15.09
CA PRO A 4 -7.20 6.75 13.73
C PRO A 4 -6.53 7.80 12.84
N TYR A 5 -5.81 7.33 11.82
CA TYR A 5 -5.31 8.18 10.76
C TYR A 5 -6.44 8.44 9.76
N GLU A 6 -6.39 9.59 9.11
CA GLU A 6 -7.19 9.77 7.91
C GLU A 6 -6.53 9.01 6.77
N VAL A 7 -7.34 8.47 5.86
CA VAL A 7 -6.83 7.74 4.70
C VAL A 7 -7.29 8.46 3.44
N THR A 8 -6.31 8.80 2.61
CA THR A 8 -6.56 9.35 1.28
C THR A 8 -5.92 8.44 0.25
N ASN A 9 -6.20 8.69 -1.02
CA ASN A 9 -5.60 7.90 -2.08
C ASN A 9 -5.46 8.72 -3.36
N THR A 10 -4.58 8.28 -4.24
CA THR A 10 -4.41 8.87 -5.56
C THR A 10 -5.46 8.32 -6.52
N LYS A 11 -5.68 9.04 -7.62
CA LYS A 11 -6.54 8.53 -8.70
C LYS A 11 -5.94 7.27 -9.33
N GLN A 12 -4.61 7.20 -9.39
CA GLN A 12 -3.95 5.99 -9.90
C GLN A 12 -4.27 4.78 -9.02
N TYR A 13 -4.27 4.96 -7.70
CA TYR A 13 -4.65 3.90 -6.78
C TYR A 13 -6.08 3.41 -7.08
N GLU A 14 -7.01 4.32 -7.34
CA GLU A 14 -8.39 3.93 -7.68
C GLU A 14 -8.43 3.07 -8.94
N ARG A 15 -7.66 3.46 -9.97
CA ARG A 15 -7.56 2.66 -11.20
C ARG A 15 -6.92 1.30 -10.93
N ASP A 16 -5.90 1.27 -10.06
CA ASP A 16 -5.23 0.04 -9.66
C ASP A 16 -6.19 -0.93 -8.97
N VAL A 17 -7.06 -0.42 -8.10
CA VAL A 17 -8.07 -1.24 -7.41
C VAL A 17 -9.06 -1.84 -8.42
N LYS A 18 -9.48 -1.05 -9.39
CA LYS A 18 -10.38 -1.56 -10.43
C LYS A 18 -9.73 -2.69 -11.22
N LEU A 19 -8.45 -2.55 -11.55
CA LEU A 19 -7.70 -3.59 -12.25
C LEU A 19 -7.59 -4.85 -11.38
N ALA A 20 -7.30 -4.68 -10.09
CA ALA A 20 -7.22 -5.81 -9.16
C ALA A 20 -8.54 -6.58 -9.13
N LYS A 21 -9.66 -5.87 -9.09
CA LYS A 21 -10.99 -6.51 -9.14
C LYS A 21 -11.19 -7.30 -10.42
N ARG A 22 -10.81 -6.72 -11.57
CA ARG A 22 -10.95 -7.41 -12.86
C ARG A 22 -10.08 -8.67 -12.93
N ARG A 23 -8.95 -8.67 -12.21
CA ARG A 23 -8.05 -9.83 -12.14
C ARG A 23 -8.53 -10.88 -11.14
N GLY A 24 -9.64 -10.63 -10.44
CA GLY A 24 -10.18 -11.57 -9.47
C GLY A 24 -9.49 -11.57 -8.13
N LEU A 25 -8.70 -10.54 -7.82
CA LEU A 25 -8.03 -10.45 -6.51
C LEU A 25 -9.05 -10.15 -5.42
N ASP A 26 -8.79 -10.69 -4.23
CA ASP A 26 -9.67 -10.50 -3.08
C ASP A 26 -9.43 -9.13 -2.45
N ILE A 27 -10.25 -8.16 -2.81
CA ILE A 27 -10.13 -6.78 -2.31
C ILE A 27 -10.24 -6.70 -0.79
N GLU A 28 -10.95 -7.63 -0.15
CA GLU A 28 -11.03 -7.65 1.32
C GLU A 28 -9.67 -7.81 1.99
N GLN A 29 -8.73 -8.51 1.33
CA GLN A 29 -7.37 -8.61 1.85
C GLN A 29 -6.67 -7.25 1.87
N LEU A 30 -6.85 -6.47 0.80
CA LEU A 30 -6.31 -5.12 0.73
C LEU A 30 -6.94 -4.22 1.79
N LEU A 31 -8.27 -4.27 1.91
CA LEU A 31 -8.97 -3.44 2.88
C LEU A 31 -8.60 -3.78 4.32
N ALA A 32 -8.33 -5.05 4.60
CA ALA A 32 -7.87 -5.46 5.93
C ALA A 32 -6.54 -4.78 6.29
N VAL A 33 -5.60 -4.73 5.34
CA VAL A 33 -4.31 -4.05 5.56
C VAL A 33 -4.53 -2.55 5.74
N VAL A 34 -5.36 -1.93 4.92
CA VAL A 34 -5.66 -0.50 5.03
C VAL A 34 -6.24 -0.18 6.41
N ARG A 35 -7.15 -1.03 6.91
CA ARG A 35 -7.71 -0.84 8.26
C ARG A 35 -6.63 -0.90 9.34
N MET A 36 -5.69 -1.85 9.23
CA MET A 36 -4.58 -1.92 10.19
C MET A 36 -3.74 -0.65 10.16
N LEU A 37 -3.44 -0.14 8.96
CA LEU A 37 -2.69 1.11 8.82
C LEU A 37 -3.46 2.27 9.45
N ARG A 38 -4.75 2.33 9.22
CA ARG A 38 -5.60 3.42 9.71
C ARG A 38 -5.60 3.51 11.22
N VAL A 39 -5.68 2.38 11.92
CA VAL A 39 -5.69 2.36 13.37
C VAL A 39 -4.29 2.28 13.98
N ASN A 40 -3.28 2.39 13.13
CA ASN A 40 -1.87 2.38 13.53
C ASN A 40 -1.45 1.08 14.23
N GLU A 41 -2.01 -0.04 13.81
CA GLU A 41 -1.56 -1.36 14.26
C GLU A 41 -0.31 -1.77 13.49
N PRO A 42 0.70 -2.36 14.16
CA PRO A 42 1.84 -2.92 13.44
C PRO A 42 1.37 -4.02 12.49
N LEU A 43 1.84 -3.98 11.24
CA LEU A 43 1.51 -5.04 10.29
C LEU A 43 2.29 -6.31 10.64
N PRO A 44 1.64 -7.48 10.66
CA PRO A 44 2.35 -8.76 10.83
C PRO A 44 3.49 -8.91 9.83
N GLU A 45 4.53 -9.65 10.21
CA GLU A 45 5.73 -9.83 9.39
C GLU A 45 5.43 -10.40 8.01
N LYS A 46 4.39 -11.20 7.88
CA LYS A 46 4.01 -11.79 6.58
C LYS A 46 3.76 -10.75 5.49
N TYR A 47 3.47 -9.51 5.88
CA TYR A 47 3.22 -8.43 4.91
C TYR A 47 4.50 -7.71 4.49
N HIS A 48 5.65 -8.03 5.07
CA HIS A 48 6.95 -7.46 4.70
C HIS A 48 6.93 -5.93 4.58
N ASN A 49 6.34 -5.26 5.56
CA ASN A 49 6.22 -3.80 5.53
C ASN A 49 7.58 -3.13 5.72
N HIS A 50 7.99 -2.29 4.77
CA HIS A 50 9.30 -1.65 4.82
C HIS A 50 9.32 -0.36 4.01
N LEU A 51 10.27 0.53 4.36
CA LEU A 51 10.51 1.75 3.59
C LEU A 51 11.28 1.44 2.32
N LEU A 52 10.92 2.13 1.25
CA LEU A 52 11.63 2.03 -0.02
C LEU A 52 12.78 3.04 -0.09
N HIS A 53 13.69 2.81 -1.01
CA HIS A 53 14.85 3.65 -1.25
C HIS A 53 14.87 4.14 -2.70
N GLY A 54 15.87 4.96 -3.03
CA GLY A 54 16.03 5.46 -4.39
C GLY A 54 14.89 6.35 -4.83
N ASP A 55 14.36 6.09 -6.01
CA ASP A 55 13.30 6.91 -6.61
C ASP A 55 11.99 6.88 -5.81
N TYR A 56 11.82 5.88 -4.95
CA TYR A 56 10.63 5.73 -4.13
C TYR A 56 10.88 6.07 -2.66
N LYS A 57 11.93 6.82 -2.39
CA LYS A 57 12.26 7.23 -1.03
C LYS A 57 11.08 7.97 -0.41
N GLY A 58 10.73 7.59 0.81
CA GLY A 58 9.60 8.17 1.53
C GLY A 58 8.33 7.35 1.45
N TYR A 59 8.28 6.41 0.52
CA TYR A 59 7.14 5.49 0.43
C TYR A 59 7.40 4.23 1.21
N TRP A 60 6.34 3.68 1.78
CA TRP A 60 6.32 2.35 2.38
C TRP A 60 5.76 1.37 1.37
N GLU A 61 6.24 0.15 1.43
CA GLU A 61 5.71 -0.97 0.65
C GLU A 61 5.34 -2.10 1.58
N CYS A 62 4.15 -2.68 1.38
CA CYS A 62 3.83 -3.94 2.02
C CYS A 62 3.26 -4.90 0.98
N HIS A 63 3.32 -6.20 1.28
CA HIS A 63 2.86 -7.26 0.39
C HIS A 63 1.52 -7.78 0.88
N ILE A 64 0.45 -7.54 0.12
CA ILE A 64 -0.86 -8.13 0.42
C ILE A 64 -0.76 -9.64 0.23
N ASN A 65 -0.08 -10.04 -0.85
CA ASN A 65 0.40 -11.40 -1.06
C ASN A 65 1.72 -11.30 -1.86
N PRO A 66 2.41 -12.39 -2.20
CA PRO A 66 3.77 -12.30 -2.75
C PRO A 66 3.95 -11.37 -3.95
N ASP A 67 2.95 -11.23 -4.82
CA ASP A 67 3.05 -10.32 -5.95
C ASP A 67 1.91 -9.32 -6.01
N TRP A 68 1.39 -8.94 -4.87
CA TRP A 68 0.38 -7.89 -4.79
C TRP A 68 0.80 -6.91 -3.71
N LEU A 69 1.27 -5.74 -4.14
CA LEU A 69 1.88 -4.73 -3.29
C LEU A 69 0.91 -3.60 -2.99
N LEU A 70 1.14 -2.93 -1.86
CA LEU A 70 0.53 -1.65 -1.56
C LEU A 70 1.66 -0.68 -1.23
N LEU A 71 1.72 0.44 -1.98
CA LEU A 71 2.64 1.54 -1.69
C LEU A 71 1.87 2.68 -1.05
N TYR A 72 2.39 3.22 0.03
CA TYR A 72 1.71 4.29 0.76
C TYR A 72 2.72 5.20 1.44
N GLU A 73 2.26 6.41 1.76
CA GLU A 73 2.99 7.34 2.62
C GLU A 73 2.27 7.45 3.95
N LYS A 74 3.02 7.72 5.00
CA LYS A 74 2.46 7.88 6.34
C LYS A 74 3.04 9.14 6.96
N ASP A 75 2.19 10.12 7.19
CA ASP A 75 2.57 11.36 7.86
C ASP A 75 2.09 11.29 9.31
N THR A 76 3.05 11.16 10.24
CA THR A 76 2.73 10.99 11.65
C THR A 76 2.36 12.32 12.33
N LYS A 77 2.74 13.43 11.73
CA LYS A 77 2.44 14.75 12.31
C LYS A 77 1.00 15.16 12.06
N ILE A 78 0.56 15.07 10.81
CA ILE A 78 -0.82 15.42 10.46
C ILE A 78 -1.73 14.21 10.45
N ARG A 79 -1.18 13.02 10.69
CA ARG A 79 -1.89 11.75 10.85
C ARG A 79 -2.72 11.39 9.62
N ILE A 80 -2.03 11.33 8.48
CA ILE A 80 -2.63 10.92 7.21
C ILE A 80 -1.86 9.76 6.62
N ILE A 81 -2.58 8.74 6.16
CA ILE A 81 -2.07 7.67 5.30
C ILE A 81 -2.51 7.98 3.89
N SER A 82 -1.56 8.07 2.96
CA SER A 82 -1.86 8.34 1.55
C SER A 82 -1.56 7.09 0.74
N LEU A 83 -2.60 6.44 0.22
CA LEU A 83 -2.46 5.23 -0.59
C LEU A 83 -2.05 5.65 -1.99
N TYR A 84 -0.86 5.23 -2.42
CA TYR A 84 -0.24 5.71 -3.64
C TYR A 84 -0.50 4.78 -4.82
N ARG A 85 -0.18 3.49 -4.69
CA ARG A 85 -0.36 2.48 -5.73
C ARG A 85 -0.66 1.13 -5.11
N THR A 86 -1.37 0.29 -5.86
CA THR A 86 -1.45 -1.14 -5.54
C THR A 86 -1.41 -1.92 -6.85
N GLY A 87 -0.74 -3.08 -6.83
CA GLY A 87 -0.58 -3.89 -8.02
C GLY A 87 0.60 -4.83 -7.89
N SER A 88 0.93 -5.52 -8.97
CA SER A 88 2.09 -6.39 -9.00
C SER A 88 3.38 -5.58 -9.09
N HIS A 89 4.53 -6.26 -8.91
CA HIS A 89 5.82 -5.62 -9.12
C HIS A 89 5.91 -5.02 -10.52
N SER A 90 5.47 -5.75 -11.53
CA SER A 90 5.49 -5.25 -12.92
C SER A 90 4.59 -4.05 -13.12
N ASP A 91 3.41 -4.04 -12.48
CA ASP A 91 2.47 -2.92 -12.61
C ASP A 91 3.08 -1.62 -12.08
N ILE A 92 3.78 -1.71 -10.97
CA ILE A 92 4.27 -0.53 -10.26
C ILE A 92 5.66 -0.12 -10.74
N PHE A 93 6.57 -1.08 -10.88
CA PHE A 93 7.98 -0.82 -11.16
C PHE A 93 8.37 -1.10 -12.61
N GLY A 94 7.53 -1.78 -13.36
CA GLY A 94 7.81 -2.19 -14.72
C GLY A 94 8.76 -3.38 -14.79
N ASN A 95 8.85 -3.97 -15.98
CA ASN A 95 9.69 -5.13 -16.21
C ASN A 95 11.16 -4.76 -16.13
N GLY A 96 11.91 -5.52 -15.34
CA GLY A 96 13.36 -5.33 -15.23
C GLY A 96 13.80 -4.15 -14.38
N LYS A 97 12.88 -3.38 -13.81
CA LYS A 97 13.24 -2.29 -12.91
C LYS A 97 13.45 -2.78 -11.50
N LYS A 98 14.42 -2.17 -10.81
CA LYS A 98 14.72 -2.46 -9.41
C LYS A 98 14.29 -1.30 -8.53
N ARG A 99 13.89 -1.66 -7.33
CA ARG A 99 13.49 -0.68 -6.31
C ARG A 99 14.68 -0.14 -5.58
#